data_3949ee0a095eba3cf6de10c3e49dffc0
#
_entry.id   3949ee0a095eba3cf6de10c3e49dffc0
#
_cell.length_a   1.000
_cell.length_b   1.000
_cell.length_c   1.000
_cell.angle_alpha   90.00
_cell.angle_beta   90.00
_cell.angle_gamma   90.00
#
_symmetry.space_group_name_H-M   'P 1'
#
loop_
_entity.id
_entity.type
_entity.pdbx_description
1 polymer ?
#
loop_
_entity_poly.entity_id
_entity_poly.type
_entity_poly.pdbx_seq_one_letter_code
_entity_poly.pdbx_strand_id
1 'polypeptide(L)'
;MRILHYINSLKVGNLLSDYILQLTSEQKEYAEVKSLTSTDDFQKVAEKENPDIIHIHACWDYLAAKRAQWAVKKGYAVVLSTHWGLNEPIRSNEQRIRKFIKQMMYQQKTVHQVDAMLVTNEKERQMALTLGWQKRIDVIPNSLLNSSISASEMAEQTILYYNKVLDTRYQVAMSSMENDAVYSLLHVGLARETSHNLLPSDQLLNLRSLNPAQWRRILLYSDDENIREIIDDAISRLQLNAPNIETSTIQRFALVLPKERNPLNQKKIVGTKPLTRQRLNDNINSDETIVRTIAIMLANAHQLDRKQTLSMRHLADLYTMIKYNDYDEDRLAEVLRHMRIYRFSRRIIQLLVDKLHLEEGFRPFSPLADNGLKAIMKRNFKHRY
;
A
#
# COMPACT_ATOMS: atom_id res chain seq x y z
N MET A 1 -9.75 -14.37 15.50
CA MET A 1 -8.64 -13.37 15.46
C MET A 1 -7.86 -13.46 16.75
N ARG A 2 -6.52 -13.36 16.69
CA ARG A 2 -5.63 -13.32 17.86
C ARG A 2 -5.05 -11.92 18.01
N ILE A 3 -5.22 -11.30 19.15
CA ILE A 3 -4.83 -9.93 19.42
C ILE A 3 -3.85 -9.89 20.58
N LEU A 4 -2.74 -9.19 20.39
CA LEU A 4 -1.73 -8.96 21.39
C LEU A 4 -1.67 -7.47 21.73
N HIS A 5 -2.10 -7.08 22.91
CA HIS A 5 -1.92 -5.73 23.42
C HIS A 5 -0.60 -5.57 24.12
N TYR A 6 0.05 -4.43 23.91
CA TYR A 6 1.24 -4.04 24.65
C TYR A 6 1.06 -2.68 25.29
N ILE A 7 1.33 -2.62 26.59
CA ILE A 7 1.40 -1.42 27.41
C ILE A 7 2.65 -1.47 28.29
N ASN A 8 3.27 -0.32 28.54
CA ASN A 8 4.51 -0.29 29.35
C ASN A 8 4.32 -0.83 30.77
N SER A 9 3.24 -0.41 31.44
CA SER A 9 2.86 -0.92 32.78
C SER A 9 1.36 -0.83 32.99
N LEU A 10 0.78 -1.79 33.70
CA LEU A 10 -0.58 -1.73 34.21
C LEU A 10 -0.53 -1.29 35.68
N LYS A 11 -1.21 -0.19 36.01
CA LYS A 11 -1.28 0.37 37.37
C LYS A 11 -2.73 0.60 37.75
N VAL A 12 -3.15 0.07 38.87
CA VAL A 12 -4.51 0.27 39.42
C VAL A 12 -4.78 1.76 39.62
N GLY A 13 -5.97 2.23 39.22
CA GLY A 13 -6.36 3.64 39.31
C GLY A 13 -5.70 4.56 38.28
N ASN A 14 -5.02 3.99 37.29
CA ASN A 14 -4.52 4.75 36.15
C ASN A 14 -5.50 4.62 34.98
N LEU A 15 -6.05 5.74 34.53
CA LEU A 15 -7.09 5.79 33.48
C LEU A 15 -6.71 5.02 32.20
N LEU A 16 -5.46 5.07 31.80
CA LEU A 16 -4.98 4.31 30.62
C LEU A 16 -4.98 2.80 30.89
N SER A 17 -4.56 2.39 32.08
CA SER A 17 -4.58 0.98 32.47
C SER A 17 -6.02 0.47 32.58
N ASP A 18 -6.92 1.24 33.17
CA ASP A 18 -8.34 0.90 33.31
C ASP A 18 -9.02 0.79 31.94
N TYR A 19 -8.72 1.74 31.02
CA TYR A 19 -9.17 1.66 29.63
C TYR A 19 -8.72 0.38 28.93
N ILE A 20 -7.45 0.01 29.05
CA ILE A 20 -6.92 -1.17 28.37
C ILE A 20 -7.48 -2.44 28.99
N LEU A 21 -7.62 -2.52 30.31
CA LEU A 21 -8.22 -3.66 31.00
C LEU A 21 -9.68 -3.84 30.58
N GLN A 22 -10.46 -2.75 30.51
CA GLN A 22 -11.83 -2.79 30.04
C GLN A 22 -11.90 -3.24 28.58
N LEU A 23 -11.15 -2.60 27.67
CA LEU A 23 -11.12 -2.94 26.26
C LEU A 23 -10.77 -4.42 26.04
N THR A 24 -9.69 -4.89 26.69
CA THR A 24 -9.23 -6.28 26.51
C THR A 24 -10.17 -7.31 27.14
N SER A 25 -10.90 -6.93 28.19
CA SER A 25 -11.93 -7.79 28.79
C SER A 25 -13.10 -8.00 27.83
N GLU A 26 -13.64 -6.91 27.29
CA GLU A 26 -14.78 -6.98 26.35
C GLU A 26 -14.40 -7.63 25.01
N GLN A 27 -13.18 -7.40 24.53
CA GLN A 27 -12.70 -8.02 23.29
C GLN A 27 -12.61 -9.55 23.35
N LYS A 28 -12.52 -10.16 24.54
CA LYS A 28 -12.47 -11.63 24.69
C LYS A 28 -13.76 -12.32 24.22
N GLU A 29 -14.87 -11.59 24.11
CA GLU A 29 -16.09 -12.10 23.52
C GLU A 29 -15.98 -12.35 22.00
N TYR A 30 -15.06 -11.63 21.33
CA TYR A 30 -14.92 -11.63 19.88
C TYR A 30 -13.61 -12.26 19.39
N ALA A 31 -12.59 -12.36 20.25
CA ALA A 31 -11.25 -12.74 19.84
C ALA A 31 -10.43 -13.35 21.00
N GLU A 32 -9.34 -14.04 20.65
CA GLU A 32 -8.31 -14.44 21.60
C GLU A 32 -7.42 -13.24 21.92
N VAL A 33 -7.48 -12.74 23.16
CA VAL A 33 -6.80 -11.51 23.57
C VAL A 33 -5.79 -11.78 24.66
N LYS A 34 -4.57 -11.25 24.46
CA LYS A 34 -3.48 -11.29 25.44
C LYS A 34 -2.89 -9.90 25.64
N SER A 35 -2.56 -9.56 26.90
CA SER A 35 -1.91 -8.30 27.24
C SER A 35 -0.51 -8.56 27.76
N LEU A 36 0.45 -7.74 27.32
CA LEU A 36 1.85 -7.76 27.74
C LEU A 36 2.29 -6.42 28.28
N THR A 37 3.21 -6.46 29.22
CA THR A 37 3.85 -5.29 29.80
C THR A 37 5.34 -5.21 29.44
N SER A 38 6.07 -4.23 29.98
CA SER A 38 7.50 -4.08 29.76
C SER A 38 8.32 -5.22 30.36
N THR A 39 7.79 -5.94 31.36
CA THR A 39 8.45 -7.07 32.04
C THR A 39 8.35 -8.37 31.26
N ASP A 40 7.46 -8.47 30.31
CA ASP A 40 7.25 -9.68 29.52
C ASP A 40 8.25 -9.79 28.36
N ASP A 41 8.61 -11.04 28.02
CA ASP A 41 9.38 -11.33 26.80
C ASP A 41 8.48 -11.22 25.58
N PHE A 42 8.32 -9.98 25.12
CA PHE A 42 7.45 -9.62 24.02
C PHE A 42 7.69 -10.44 22.74
N GLN A 43 8.98 -10.66 22.39
CA GLN A 43 9.33 -11.33 21.14
C GLN A 43 8.96 -12.82 21.21
N LYS A 44 9.34 -13.48 22.28
CA LYS A 44 9.01 -14.90 22.51
C LYS A 44 7.50 -15.14 22.55
N VAL A 45 6.76 -14.26 23.21
CA VAL A 45 5.29 -14.39 23.25
C VAL A 45 4.66 -14.12 21.89
N ALA A 46 5.08 -13.09 21.18
CA ALA A 46 4.55 -12.80 19.85
C ALA A 46 4.84 -13.92 18.83
N GLU A 47 6.03 -14.51 18.87
CA GLU A 47 6.38 -15.65 18.01
C GLU A 47 5.59 -16.92 18.37
N LYS A 48 5.34 -17.17 19.66
CA LYS A 48 4.54 -18.32 20.12
C LYS A 48 3.06 -18.18 19.78
N GLU A 49 2.47 -17.03 20.10
CA GLU A 49 1.03 -16.79 19.92
C GLU A 49 0.68 -16.50 18.46
N ASN A 50 1.65 -16.03 17.67
CA ASN A 50 1.49 -15.61 16.26
C ASN A 50 0.22 -14.76 16.02
N PRO A 51 0.12 -13.57 16.67
CA PRO A 51 -1.09 -12.76 16.63
C PRO A 51 -1.36 -12.19 15.25
N ASP A 52 -2.63 -12.04 14.91
CA ASP A 52 -3.08 -11.34 13.70
C ASP A 52 -2.85 -9.84 13.81
N ILE A 53 -3.06 -9.29 15.03
CA ILE A 53 -2.87 -7.87 15.36
C ILE A 53 -2.01 -7.73 16.62
N ILE A 54 -1.05 -6.81 16.54
CA ILE A 54 -0.32 -6.30 17.71
C ILE A 54 -0.74 -4.84 17.92
N HIS A 55 -1.43 -4.54 19.03
CA HIS A 55 -1.83 -3.19 19.38
C HIS A 55 -0.95 -2.62 20.48
N ILE A 56 -0.21 -1.56 20.15
CA ILE A 56 0.75 -0.92 21.06
C ILE A 56 0.18 0.38 21.61
N HIS A 57 0.06 0.46 22.93
CA HIS A 57 -0.44 1.62 23.67
C HIS A 57 0.72 2.40 24.26
N ALA A 58 1.36 3.25 23.45
CA ALA A 58 2.51 4.02 23.91
C ALA A 58 2.80 5.24 23.02
N CYS A 59 3.40 6.26 23.65
CA CYS A 59 4.00 7.40 22.96
C CYS A 59 5.27 7.83 23.71
N TRP A 60 6.32 8.21 22.95
CA TRP A 60 7.61 8.67 23.48
C TRP A 60 8.36 7.61 24.32
N ASP A 61 8.00 6.36 24.18
CA ASP A 61 8.64 5.21 24.82
C ASP A 61 9.54 4.46 23.84
N TYR A 62 10.82 4.34 24.19
CA TYR A 62 11.81 3.73 23.32
C TYR A 62 11.64 2.21 23.18
N LEU A 63 11.26 1.54 24.30
CA LEU A 63 11.07 0.10 24.29
C LEU A 63 9.85 -0.29 23.46
N ALA A 64 8.74 0.43 23.63
CA ALA A 64 7.54 0.26 22.81
C ALA A 64 7.83 0.51 21.32
N ALA A 65 8.60 1.55 21.02
CA ALA A 65 9.01 1.85 19.65
C ALA A 65 9.87 0.73 19.04
N LYS A 66 10.81 0.17 19.78
CA LYS A 66 11.61 -0.99 19.34
C LYS A 66 10.73 -2.22 19.09
N ARG A 67 9.77 -2.50 19.98
CA ARG A 67 8.83 -3.62 19.84
C ARG A 67 7.94 -3.45 18.61
N ALA A 68 7.39 -2.23 18.39
CA ALA A 68 6.63 -1.91 17.19
C ALA A 68 7.44 -2.13 15.91
N GLN A 69 8.65 -1.57 15.86
CA GLN A 69 9.54 -1.71 14.69
C GLN A 69 9.94 -3.17 14.43
N TRP A 70 10.20 -3.94 15.49
CA TRP A 70 10.48 -5.37 15.37
C TRP A 70 9.27 -6.13 14.83
N ALA A 71 8.06 -5.88 15.35
CA ALA A 71 6.84 -6.54 14.93
C ALA A 71 6.54 -6.25 13.45
N VAL A 72 6.66 -4.99 13.04
CA VAL A 72 6.52 -4.58 11.63
C VAL A 72 7.55 -5.29 10.73
N LYS A 73 8.81 -5.38 11.16
CA LYS A 73 9.87 -6.07 10.42
C LYS A 73 9.61 -7.57 10.27
N LYS A 74 9.01 -8.19 11.29
CA LYS A 74 8.59 -9.61 11.27
C LYS A 74 7.33 -9.86 10.44
N GLY A 75 6.65 -8.82 9.96
CA GLY A 75 5.45 -8.93 9.12
C GLY A 75 4.12 -8.92 9.88
N TYR A 76 4.13 -8.74 11.20
CA TYR A 76 2.90 -8.60 11.98
C TYR A 76 2.15 -7.31 11.61
N ALA A 77 0.83 -7.33 11.68
CA ALA A 77 0.03 -6.11 11.60
C ALA A 77 0.10 -5.35 12.94
N VAL A 78 0.54 -4.09 12.89
CA VAL A 78 0.76 -3.28 14.09
C VAL A 78 -0.13 -2.06 14.10
N VAL A 79 -0.95 -1.94 15.13
CA VAL A 79 -1.75 -0.74 15.45
C VAL A 79 -1.07 0.03 16.58
N LEU A 80 -1.10 1.35 16.52
CA LEU A 80 -0.53 2.22 17.54
C LEU A 80 -1.60 3.17 18.09
N SER A 81 -1.76 3.22 19.40
CA SER A 81 -2.52 4.25 20.11
C SER A 81 -1.58 5.13 20.93
N THR A 82 -1.55 6.43 20.63
CA THR A 82 -0.65 7.40 21.28
C THR A 82 -1.25 8.11 22.48
N HIS A 83 -2.56 7.94 22.71
CA HIS A 83 -3.29 8.48 23.87
C HIS A 83 -2.94 9.95 24.15
N TRP A 84 -3.17 10.82 23.15
CA TRP A 84 -2.83 12.26 23.18
C TRP A 84 -1.34 12.59 23.25
N GLY A 85 -0.46 11.61 23.28
CA GLY A 85 0.99 11.84 23.43
C GLY A 85 1.63 12.70 22.33
N LEU A 86 1.00 12.80 21.15
CA LEU A 86 1.46 13.64 20.04
C LEU A 86 0.94 15.09 20.12
N ASN A 87 0.12 15.42 21.10
CA ASN A 87 -0.48 16.76 21.24
C ASN A 87 0.59 17.85 21.37
N GLU A 88 0.32 19.02 20.78
CA GLU A 88 1.27 20.14 20.74
C GLU A 88 1.72 20.60 22.13
N PRO A 89 0.85 20.82 23.15
CA PRO A 89 1.27 21.14 24.51
C PRO A 89 2.21 20.10 25.10
N ILE A 90 2.02 18.83 24.81
CA ILE A 90 2.92 17.76 25.27
C ILE A 90 4.23 17.77 24.51
N ARG A 91 4.22 18.12 23.21
CA ARG A 91 5.40 18.23 22.35
C ARG A 91 6.24 19.47 22.65
N SER A 92 5.61 20.58 23.03
CA SER A 92 6.22 21.91 23.19
C SER A 92 6.56 22.31 24.63
N ASN A 93 6.37 21.41 25.61
CA ASN A 93 6.68 21.68 27.01
C ASN A 93 8.19 21.83 27.27
N GLU A 94 8.59 22.08 28.53
CA GLU A 94 9.99 22.29 28.98
C GLU A 94 10.99 21.22 28.50
N GLN A 95 10.51 20.03 28.15
CA GLN A 95 11.33 18.95 27.59
C GLN A 95 11.41 18.98 26.04
N ARG A 96 11.15 20.11 25.41
CA ARG A 96 11.10 20.27 23.94
C ARG A 96 12.31 19.66 23.22
N ILE A 97 13.51 19.91 23.70
CA ILE A 97 14.76 19.40 23.11
C ILE A 97 14.82 17.86 23.22
N ARG A 98 14.50 17.29 24.39
CA ARG A 98 14.48 15.85 24.59
C ARG A 98 13.44 15.16 23.70
N LYS A 99 12.26 15.75 23.55
CA LYS A 99 11.21 15.23 22.65
C LYS A 99 11.58 15.36 21.19
N PHE A 100 12.23 16.45 20.80
CA PHE A 100 12.75 16.58 19.44
C PHE A 100 13.77 15.48 19.11
N ILE A 101 14.70 15.20 20.04
CA ILE A 101 15.64 14.09 19.88
C ILE A 101 14.90 12.75 19.79
N LYS A 102 13.97 12.46 20.67
CA LYS A 102 13.14 11.23 20.62
C LYS A 102 12.33 11.13 19.33
N GLN A 103 11.81 12.24 18.84
CA GLN A 103 11.10 12.31 17.57
C GLN A 103 12.00 11.84 16.42
N MET A 104 13.20 12.42 16.30
CA MET A 104 14.16 12.10 15.25
C MET A 104 14.70 10.65 15.36
N MET A 105 14.97 10.20 16.60
CA MET A 105 15.56 8.89 16.82
C MET A 105 14.61 7.73 16.54
N TYR A 106 13.35 7.82 16.99
CA TYR A 106 12.45 6.68 16.90
C TYR A 106 10.96 6.99 16.74
N GLN A 107 10.41 8.06 17.37
CA GLN A 107 8.96 8.25 17.43
C GLN A 107 8.33 8.44 16.05
N GLN A 108 8.85 9.36 15.24
CA GLN A 108 8.36 9.60 13.88
C GLN A 108 8.45 8.34 13.02
N LYS A 109 9.59 7.65 13.08
CA LYS A 109 9.80 6.41 12.34
C LYS A 109 8.79 5.34 12.75
N THR A 110 8.54 5.18 14.05
CA THR A 110 7.58 4.20 14.56
C THR A 110 6.17 4.49 14.07
N VAL A 111 5.69 5.74 14.23
CA VAL A 111 4.37 6.16 13.73
C VAL A 111 4.22 5.93 12.23
N HIS A 112 5.28 6.18 11.47
CA HIS A 112 5.28 6.01 10.01
C HIS A 112 5.27 4.54 9.57
N GLN A 113 5.85 3.65 10.38
CA GLN A 113 6.01 2.24 10.03
C GLN A 113 4.85 1.34 10.46
N VAL A 114 4.08 1.70 11.48
CA VAL A 114 2.91 0.91 11.90
C VAL A 114 1.83 0.88 10.82
N ASP A 115 0.99 -0.14 10.83
CA ASP A 115 -0.05 -0.32 9.81
C ASP A 115 -1.12 0.75 9.90
N ALA A 116 -1.51 1.16 11.11
CA ALA A 116 -2.51 2.19 11.33
C ALA A 116 -2.42 2.74 12.77
N MET A 117 -3.09 3.86 13.02
CA MET A 117 -3.29 4.44 14.35
C MET A 117 -4.75 4.41 14.74
N LEU A 118 -5.01 4.10 16.01
CA LEU A 118 -6.31 4.25 16.63
C LEU A 118 -6.23 5.38 17.66
N VAL A 119 -7.13 6.35 17.55
CA VAL A 119 -7.21 7.50 18.46
C VAL A 119 -8.60 7.60 19.09
N THR A 120 -8.73 8.37 20.16
CA THR A 120 -9.97 8.40 20.97
C THR A 120 -10.93 9.52 20.60
N ASN A 121 -10.50 10.49 19.80
CA ASN A 121 -11.37 11.58 19.34
C ASN A 121 -10.82 12.29 18.09
N GLU A 122 -11.69 13.06 17.45
CA GLU A 122 -11.39 13.74 16.18
C GLU A 122 -10.29 14.81 16.31
N LYS A 123 -10.12 15.45 17.47
CA LYS A 123 -9.05 16.44 17.69
C LYS A 123 -7.67 15.76 17.63
N GLU A 124 -7.53 14.60 18.27
CA GLU A 124 -6.31 13.80 18.23
C GLU A 124 -6.02 13.32 16.79
N ARG A 125 -7.06 12.90 16.05
CA ARG A 125 -6.93 12.50 14.65
C ARG A 125 -6.44 13.65 13.78
N GLN A 126 -7.06 14.84 13.85
CA GLN A 126 -6.66 15.99 13.05
C GLN A 126 -5.21 16.41 13.35
N MET A 127 -4.82 16.38 14.61
CA MET A 127 -3.46 16.66 15.03
C MET A 127 -2.47 15.65 14.44
N ALA A 128 -2.76 14.36 14.51
CA ALA A 128 -1.90 13.31 13.95
C ALA A 128 -1.79 13.44 12.42
N LEU A 129 -2.88 13.78 11.73
CA LEU A 129 -2.90 14.07 10.29
C LEU A 129 -2.04 15.30 9.94
N THR A 130 -2.08 16.36 10.76
CA THR A 130 -1.27 17.58 10.56
C THR A 130 0.23 17.29 10.62
N LEU A 131 0.65 16.32 11.44
CA LEU A 131 2.05 15.86 11.47
C LEU A 131 2.49 15.13 10.20
N GLY A 132 1.54 14.58 9.45
CA GLY A 132 1.81 13.84 8.21
C GLY A 132 2.57 12.52 8.41
N TRP A 133 2.65 12.01 9.65
CA TRP A 133 3.42 10.79 9.94
C TRP A 133 2.63 9.51 9.71
N GLN A 134 1.30 9.57 9.81
CA GLN A 134 0.37 8.47 9.52
C GLN A 134 -0.90 9.03 8.91
N LYS A 135 -1.51 8.27 8.00
CA LYS A 135 -2.74 8.64 7.29
C LYS A 135 -3.87 7.65 7.53
N ARG A 136 -3.53 6.44 7.93
CA ARG A 136 -4.47 5.37 8.26
C ARG A 136 -4.84 5.50 9.74
N ILE A 137 -5.78 6.41 10.04
CA ILE A 137 -6.18 6.78 11.39
C ILE A 137 -7.69 6.74 11.49
N ASP A 138 -8.21 5.97 12.46
CA ASP A 138 -9.63 5.99 12.82
C ASP A 138 -9.82 6.45 14.26
N VAL A 139 -11.04 6.88 14.56
CA VAL A 139 -11.45 7.35 15.87
C VAL A 139 -12.44 6.37 16.50
N ILE A 140 -12.11 5.85 17.69
CA ILE A 140 -13.04 5.11 18.53
C ILE A 140 -13.02 5.75 19.91
N PRO A 141 -14.15 6.31 20.39
CA PRO A 141 -14.19 6.98 21.68
C PRO A 141 -13.85 6.03 22.84
N ASN A 142 -13.24 6.56 23.89
CA ASN A 142 -13.00 5.83 25.11
C ASN A 142 -14.25 5.84 25.98
N SER A 143 -14.85 4.68 26.25
CA SER A 143 -16.08 4.53 27.04
C SER A 143 -15.95 5.02 28.49
N LEU A 144 -14.73 5.06 29.05
CA LEU A 144 -14.51 5.64 30.39
C LEU A 144 -14.61 7.18 30.42
N LEU A 145 -14.42 7.83 29.27
CA LEU A 145 -14.43 9.30 29.14
C LEU A 145 -15.63 9.82 28.36
N ASN A 146 -16.33 8.94 27.68
CA ASN A 146 -17.46 9.30 26.82
C ASN A 146 -18.64 8.33 27.05
N SER A 147 -19.68 8.85 27.70
CA SER A 147 -20.90 8.08 28.00
C SER A 147 -21.76 7.78 26.77
N SER A 148 -21.43 8.29 25.58
CA SER A 148 -22.17 8.00 24.36
C SER A 148 -21.85 6.63 23.75
N ILE A 149 -20.85 5.92 24.29
CA ILE A 149 -20.45 4.59 23.84
C ILE A 149 -20.26 3.68 25.04
N SER A 150 -20.81 2.47 24.99
CA SER A 150 -20.58 1.41 25.98
C SER A 150 -19.23 0.76 25.81
N ALA A 151 -18.76 0.02 26.84
CA ALA A 151 -17.52 -0.75 26.75
C ALA A 151 -17.58 -1.85 25.66
N SER A 152 -18.73 -2.52 25.56
CA SER A 152 -18.97 -3.55 24.55
C SER A 152 -18.94 -2.97 23.14
N GLU A 153 -19.66 -1.86 22.89
CA GLU A 153 -19.61 -1.17 21.58
C GLU A 153 -18.20 -0.68 21.21
N MET A 154 -17.44 -0.18 22.17
CA MET A 154 -16.05 0.22 21.95
C MET A 154 -15.20 -0.98 21.53
N ALA A 155 -15.38 -2.13 22.17
CA ALA A 155 -14.68 -3.37 21.83
C ALA A 155 -15.08 -3.86 20.43
N GLU A 156 -16.37 -3.91 20.12
CA GLU A 156 -16.89 -4.31 18.81
C GLU A 156 -16.34 -3.40 17.69
N GLN A 157 -16.42 -2.08 17.85
CA GLN A 157 -15.85 -1.12 16.89
C GLN A 157 -14.34 -1.31 16.70
N THR A 158 -13.63 -1.66 17.78
CA THR A 158 -12.19 -1.92 17.70
C THR A 158 -11.90 -3.22 16.93
N ILE A 159 -12.71 -4.27 17.07
CA ILE A 159 -12.59 -5.48 16.27
C ILE A 159 -12.86 -5.19 14.79
N LEU A 160 -13.91 -4.42 14.47
CA LEU A 160 -14.19 -3.99 13.09
C LEU A 160 -13.04 -3.17 12.50
N TYR A 161 -12.45 -2.29 13.31
CA TYR A 161 -11.27 -1.53 12.92
C TYR A 161 -10.05 -2.44 12.65
N TYR A 162 -9.81 -3.48 13.46
CA TYR A 162 -8.73 -4.43 13.19
C TYR A 162 -8.94 -5.21 11.89
N ASN A 163 -10.18 -5.62 11.60
CA ASN A 163 -10.52 -6.22 10.32
C ASN A 163 -10.23 -5.26 9.15
N LYS A 164 -10.62 -3.98 9.28
CA LYS A 164 -10.28 -2.94 8.31
C LYS A 164 -8.76 -2.79 8.11
N VAL A 165 -7.97 -2.84 9.18
CA VAL A 165 -6.49 -2.79 9.10
C VAL A 165 -5.95 -3.99 8.33
N LEU A 166 -6.43 -5.20 8.64
CA LEU A 166 -5.98 -6.44 8.00
C LEU A 166 -6.38 -6.49 6.52
N ASP A 167 -7.62 -6.18 6.19
CA ASP A 167 -8.14 -6.19 4.82
C ASP A 167 -7.42 -5.19 3.92
N THR A 168 -7.07 -4.04 4.47
CA THR A 168 -6.43 -2.95 3.71
C THR A 168 -4.92 -2.91 3.85
N ARG A 169 -4.26 -3.97 4.33
CA ARG A 169 -2.78 -4.01 4.44
C ARG A 169 -2.07 -3.82 3.11
N TYR A 170 -2.70 -4.21 1.99
CA TYR A 170 -2.17 -3.93 0.66
C TYR A 170 -1.85 -2.44 0.43
N GLN A 171 -2.52 -1.52 1.12
CA GLN A 171 -2.26 -0.08 1.05
C GLN A 171 -0.91 0.33 1.66
N VAL A 172 -0.32 -0.48 2.52
CA VAL A 172 0.95 -0.22 3.20
C VAL A 172 1.98 -1.31 2.98
N ALA A 173 1.56 -2.57 2.82
CA ALA A 173 2.44 -3.70 2.59
C ALA A 173 1.68 -4.87 1.96
N MET A 174 2.19 -5.41 0.86
CA MET A 174 1.79 -6.70 0.33
C MET A 174 2.94 -7.68 0.53
N SER A 175 2.64 -8.94 0.80
CA SER A 175 3.65 -9.99 0.84
C SER A 175 4.24 -10.21 -0.57
N SER A 176 5.44 -10.80 -0.67
CA SER A 176 6.01 -11.17 -1.97
C SER A 176 5.06 -12.07 -2.75
N MET A 177 4.47 -13.07 -2.09
CA MET A 177 3.52 -14.00 -2.68
C MET A 177 2.29 -13.29 -3.27
N GLU A 178 1.71 -12.31 -2.56
CA GLU A 178 0.58 -11.53 -3.08
C GLU A 178 0.96 -10.64 -4.27
N ASN A 179 2.14 -10.01 -4.22
CA ASN A 179 2.66 -9.23 -5.34
C ASN A 179 2.90 -10.11 -6.58
N ASP A 180 3.54 -11.26 -6.39
CA ASP A 180 3.83 -12.20 -7.49
C ASP A 180 2.54 -12.77 -8.07
N ALA A 181 1.53 -13.02 -7.23
CA ALA A 181 0.20 -13.42 -7.67
C ALA A 181 -0.47 -12.37 -8.57
N VAL A 182 -0.42 -11.09 -8.18
CA VAL A 182 -0.95 -9.99 -9.02
C VAL A 182 -0.24 -9.93 -10.36
N TYR A 183 1.09 -10.04 -10.39
CA TYR A 183 1.84 -9.99 -11.64
C TYR A 183 1.56 -11.18 -12.56
N SER A 184 1.47 -12.40 -11.99
CA SER A 184 1.09 -13.60 -12.72
C SER A 184 -0.32 -13.49 -13.30
N LEU A 185 -1.29 -13.02 -12.53
CA LEU A 185 -2.66 -12.80 -13.00
C LEU A 185 -2.72 -11.73 -14.09
N LEU A 186 -1.99 -10.61 -13.93
CA LEU A 186 -1.91 -9.59 -14.97
C LEU A 186 -1.32 -10.13 -16.26
N HIS A 187 -0.26 -10.92 -16.18
CA HIS A 187 0.36 -11.54 -17.35
C HIS A 187 -0.65 -12.40 -18.14
N VAL A 188 -1.41 -13.24 -17.43
CA VAL A 188 -2.45 -14.10 -18.05
C VAL A 188 -3.61 -13.28 -18.61
N GLY A 189 -4.13 -12.32 -17.84
CA GLY A 189 -5.29 -11.52 -18.26
C GLY A 189 -4.99 -10.54 -19.40
N LEU A 190 -3.72 -10.15 -19.59
CA LEU A 190 -3.28 -9.33 -20.72
C LEU A 190 -2.91 -10.16 -21.96
N ALA A 191 -2.70 -11.47 -21.83
CA ALA A 191 -2.37 -12.33 -22.95
C ALA A 191 -3.57 -12.47 -23.90
N ARG A 192 -3.38 -12.19 -25.18
CA ARG A 192 -4.39 -12.45 -26.24
C ARG A 192 -4.40 -13.91 -26.69
N GLU A 193 -3.38 -14.66 -26.34
CA GLU A 193 -3.19 -16.05 -26.69
C GLU A 193 -4.11 -16.95 -25.85
N THR A 194 -4.69 -17.97 -26.48
CA THR A 194 -5.57 -18.95 -25.82
C THR A 194 -4.80 -20.19 -25.34
N SER A 195 -3.47 -20.13 -25.28
CA SER A 195 -2.65 -21.28 -24.89
C SER A 195 -2.87 -21.69 -23.43
N HIS A 196 -2.96 -23.00 -23.19
CA HIS A 196 -3.19 -23.57 -21.87
C HIS A 196 -1.99 -23.45 -20.90
N ASN A 197 -0.80 -23.03 -21.37
CA ASN A 197 0.44 -22.96 -20.60
C ASN A 197 0.93 -21.52 -20.43
N LEU A 198 0.04 -20.63 -19.97
CA LEU A 198 0.39 -19.22 -19.78
C LEU A 198 1.29 -18.96 -18.57
N LEU A 199 1.36 -19.90 -17.61
CA LEU A 199 2.18 -19.78 -16.41
C LEU A 199 2.99 -21.03 -16.12
N PRO A 200 4.20 -20.90 -15.55
CA PRO A 200 4.94 -22.01 -14.96
C PRO A 200 4.14 -22.70 -13.85
N SER A 201 4.36 -24.00 -13.68
CA SER A 201 3.60 -24.83 -12.72
C SER A 201 3.74 -24.37 -11.29
N ASP A 202 4.90 -23.84 -10.90
CA ASP A 202 5.16 -23.28 -9.56
C ASP A 202 4.35 -22.01 -9.30
N GLN A 203 4.22 -21.12 -10.29
CA GLN A 203 3.39 -19.92 -10.18
C GLN A 203 1.90 -20.27 -10.06
N LEU A 204 1.44 -21.27 -10.84
CA LEU A 204 0.06 -21.74 -10.75
C LEU A 204 -0.23 -22.39 -9.38
N LEU A 205 0.71 -23.14 -8.82
CA LEU A 205 0.61 -23.70 -7.47
C LEU A 205 0.54 -22.59 -6.41
N ASN A 206 1.34 -21.54 -6.55
CA ASN A 206 1.29 -20.38 -5.66
C ASN A 206 -0.09 -19.70 -5.68
N LEU A 207 -0.68 -19.49 -6.86
CA LEU A 207 -2.03 -18.94 -7.00
C LEU A 207 -3.10 -19.82 -6.33
N ARG A 208 -3.01 -21.15 -6.48
CA ARG A 208 -3.93 -22.11 -5.86
C ARG A 208 -3.78 -22.23 -4.35
N SER A 209 -2.62 -21.87 -3.79
CA SER A 209 -2.35 -21.91 -2.35
C SER A 209 -2.78 -20.64 -1.61
N LEU A 210 -3.27 -19.60 -2.32
CA LEU A 210 -3.74 -18.37 -1.70
C LEU A 210 -4.96 -18.61 -0.82
N ASN A 211 -4.89 -18.13 0.41
CA ASN A 211 -6.01 -18.19 1.34
C ASN A 211 -7.04 -17.06 1.07
N PRO A 212 -8.28 -17.16 1.61
CA PRO A 212 -9.32 -16.16 1.37
C PRO A 212 -8.94 -14.72 1.76
N ALA A 213 -8.12 -14.54 2.82
CA ALA A 213 -7.67 -13.22 3.24
C ALA A 213 -6.65 -12.60 2.26
N GLN A 214 -5.78 -13.42 1.66
CA GLN A 214 -4.86 -13.00 0.61
C GLN A 214 -5.61 -12.63 -0.67
N TRP A 215 -6.57 -13.47 -1.10
CA TRP A 215 -7.44 -13.16 -2.23
C TRP A 215 -8.18 -11.84 -2.02
N ARG A 216 -8.74 -11.64 -0.84
CA ARG A 216 -9.45 -10.39 -0.49
C ARG A 216 -8.55 -9.17 -0.69
N ARG A 217 -7.29 -9.21 -0.23
CA ARG A 217 -6.34 -8.10 -0.43
C ARG A 217 -5.97 -7.90 -1.89
N ILE A 218 -5.75 -8.98 -2.64
CA ILE A 218 -5.45 -8.91 -4.09
C ILE A 218 -6.61 -8.27 -4.86
N LEU A 219 -7.85 -8.67 -4.57
CA LEU A 219 -9.03 -8.12 -5.25
C LEU A 219 -9.26 -6.64 -4.90
N LEU A 220 -9.07 -6.25 -3.63
CA LEU A 220 -9.12 -4.85 -3.21
C LEU A 220 -8.02 -3.99 -3.85
N TYR A 221 -6.80 -4.52 -3.92
CA TYR A 221 -5.70 -3.88 -4.65
C TYR A 221 -6.04 -3.71 -6.13
N SER A 222 -6.62 -4.73 -6.74
CA SER A 222 -7.01 -4.70 -8.15
C SER A 222 -8.05 -3.62 -8.46
N ASP A 223 -9.01 -3.40 -7.55
CA ASP A 223 -9.98 -2.30 -7.68
C ASP A 223 -9.30 -0.94 -7.58
N ASP A 224 -8.42 -0.75 -6.59
CA ASP A 224 -7.73 0.53 -6.36
C ASP A 224 -6.77 0.88 -7.52
N GLU A 225 -6.16 -0.13 -8.14
CA GLU A 225 -5.27 0.02 -9.31
C GLU A 225 -6.04 0.02 -10.65
N ASN A 226 -7.37 -0.15 -10.64
CA ASN A 226 -8.23 -0.22 -11.82
C ASN A 226 -7.86 -1.33 -12.82
N ILE A 227 -7.49 -2.50 -12.29
CA ILE A 227 -7.10 -3.70 -13.05
C ILE A 227 -8.02 -4.89 -12.79
N ARG A 228 -9.14 -4.70 -12.08
CA ARG A 228 -10.04 -5.76 -11.66
C ARG A 228 -10.53 -6.63 -12.81
N GLU A 229 -10.95 -6.04 -13.90
CA GLU A 229 -11.42 -6.75 -15.09
C GLU A 229 -10.36 -7.70 -15.67
N ILE A 230 -9.09 -7.27 -15.67
CA ILE A 230 -7.95 -8.06 -16.17
C ILE A 230 -7.68 -9.25 -15.23
N ILE A 231 -7.78 -9.02 -13.91
CA ILE A 231 -7.58 -10.06 -12.90
C ILE A 231 -8.72 -11.08 -12.94
N ASP A 232 -9.97 -10.65 -13.08
CA ASP A 232 -11.14 -11.55 -13.15
C ASP A 232 -11.10 -12.42 -14.42
N ASP A 233 -10.66 -11.86 -15.55
CA ASP A 233 -10.42 -12.64 -16.79
C ASP A 233 -9.33 -13.71 -16.57
N ALA A 234 -8.22 -13.36 -15.91
CA ALA A 234 -7.16 -14.32 -15.59
C ALA A 234 -7.63 -15.43 -14.65
N ILE A 235 -8.40 -15.09 -13.61
CA ILE A 235 -9.00 -16.05 -12.67
C ILE A 235 -9.87 -17.05 -13.43
N SER A 236 -10.70 -16.56 -14.36
CA SER A 236 -11.58 -17.38 -15.19
C SER A 236 -10.79 -18.31 -16.11
N ARG A 237 -9.78 -17.79 -16.84
CA ARG A 237 -8.93 -18.57 -17.75
C ARG A 237 -8.15 -19.67 -17.02
N LEU A 238 -7.63 -19.38 -15.82
CA LEU A 238 -6.87 -20.34 -15.01
C LEU A 238 -7.75 -21.25 -14.16
N GLN A 239 -9.08 -21.09 -14.21
CA GLN A 239 -10.06 -21.83 -13.41
C GLN A 239 -9.71 -21.84 -11.92
N LEU A 240 -9.33 -20.67 -11.39
CA LEU A 240 -8.97 -20.52 -9.99
C LEU A 240 -10.22 -20.36 -9.11
N ASN A 241 -10.19 -20.96 -7.95
CA ASN A 241 -11.26 -20.83 -6.96
C ASN A 241 -11.05 -19.57 -6.07
N ALA A 242 -11.23 -18.40 -6.66
CA ALA A 242 -11.17 -17.15 -5.91
C ALA A 242 -12.52 -16.87 -5.23
N PRO A 243 -12.52 -16.34 -3.99
CA PRO A 243 -13.76 -16.03 -3.31
C PRO A 243 -14.50 -14.88 -4.00
N ASN A 244 -15.82 -14.99 -4.08
CA ASN A 244 -16.65 -13.87 -4.54
C ASN A 244 -16.72 -12.82 -3.42
N ILE A 245 -16.07 -11.67 -3.61
CA ILE A 245 -16.01 -10.59 -2.63
C ILE A 245 -16.60 -9.33 -3.24
N GLU A 246 -17.63 -8.82 -2.59
CA GLU A 246 -18.16 -7.49 -2.90
C GLU A 246 -17.27 -6.43 -2.25
N THR A 247 -16.27 -5.98 -3.01
CA THR A 247 -15.25 -5.06 -2.52
C THR A 247 -15.74 -3.62 -2.31
N SER A 248 -16.90 -3.27 -2.87
CA SER A 248 -17.54 -1.95 -2.69
C SER A 248 -17.99 -1.70 -1.25
N THR A 249 -18.34 -2.74 -0.50
CA THR A 249 -18.81 -2.66 0.89
C THR A 249 -17.68 -2.53 1.91
N ILE A 250 -16.44 -2.81 1.51
CA ILE A 250 -15.29 -2.82 2.41
C ILE A 250 -14.78 -1.40 2.65
N GLN A 251 -14.74 -1.01 3.92
CA GLN A 251 -14.21 0.27 4.34
C GLN A 251 -12.69 0.33 4.11
N ARG A 252 -12.23 1.40 3.48
CA ARG A 252 -10.82 1.67 3.21
C ARG A 252 -10.36 2.94 3.91
N PHE A 253 -9.09 3.00 4.26
CA PHE A 253 -8.49 4.26 4.69
C PHE A 253 -8.35 5.20 3.50
N ALA A 254 -8.77 6.45 3.67
CA ALA A 254 -8.55 7.47 2.65
C ALA A 254 -7.05 7.74 2.49
N LEU A 255 -6.50 7.44 1.32
CA LEU A 255 -5.12 7.80 0.97
C LEU A 255 -5.10 9.23 0.43
N VAL A 256 -4.00 9.93 0.69
CA VAL A 256 -3.87 11.36 0.35
C VAL A 256 -3.84 11.61 -1.15
N LEU A 257 -3.34 10.64 -1.91
CA LEU A 257 -3.27 10.73 -3.36
C LEU A 257 -3.93 9.49 -3.96
N PRO A 258 -5.18 9.58 -4.41
CA PRO A 258 -5.81 8.50 -5.15
C PRO A 258 -5.04 8.27 -6.44
N LYS A 259 -4.93 7.01 -6.84
CA LYS A 259 -4.33 6.66 -8.12
C LYS A 259 -5.15 7.23 -9.26
N GLU A 260 -4.46 7.69 -10.29
CA GLU A 260 -5.12 8.10 -11.54
C GLU A 260 -5.75 6.87 -12.20
N ARG A 261 -7.02 6.97 -12.56
CA ARG A 261 -7.78 5.88 -13.18
C ARG A 261 -8.01 6.05 -14.67
N ASN A 262 -7.71 7.24 -15.21
CA ASN A 262 -7.90 7.48 -16.64
C ASN A 262 -6.84 6.72 -17.46
N PRO A 263 -7.25 6.11 -18.59
CA PRO A 263 -6.31 5.41 -19.45
C PRO A 263 -5.26 6.36 -20.04
N LEU A 264 -4.05 5.85 -20.26
CA LEU A 264 -2.93 6.63 -20.82
C LEU A 264 -3.10 7.00 -22.30
N ASN A 265 -3.93 6.27 -23.04
CA ASN A 265 -4.14 6.45 -24.49
C ASN A 265 -4.91 7.72 -24.87
N GLN A 266 -4.91 8.73 -24.01
CA GLN A 266 -5.56 10.00 -24.32
C GLN A 266 -4.85 10.72 -25.47
N LYS A 267 -5.62 11.25 -26.41
CA LYS A 267 -5.12 12.05 -27.54
C LYS A 267 -4.39 13.33 -27.12
N LYS A 268 -4.57 13.74 -25.85
CA LYS A 268 -3.90 14.93 -25.27
C LYS A 268 -2.90 14.52 -24.22
N ILE A 269 -1.71 15.12 -24.24
CA ILE A 269 -0.74 15.02 -23.17
C ILE A 269 -1.24 15.84 -21.99
N VAL A 270 -1.70 15.17 -20.93
CA VAL A 270 -2.26 15.82 -19.74
C VAL A 270 -1.13 16.29 -18.83
N GLY A 271 -1.13 17.59 -18.49
CA GLY A 271 -0.23 18.14 -17.48
C GLY A 271 1.26 18.20 -17.85
N THR A 272 1.64 17.92 -19.10
CA THR A 272 3.04 18.08 -19.54
C THR A 272 3.39 19.55 -19.76
N LYS A 273 4.66 19.88 -19.57
CA LYS A 273 5.17 21.22 -19.85
C LYS A 273 4.93 21.58 -21.33
N PRO A 274 4.60 22.84 -21.66
CA PRO A 274 4.36 23.29 -23.03
C PRO A 274 5.46 22.85 -24.01
N LEU A 275 6.73 22.93 -23.59
CA LEU A 275 7.88 22.48 -24.37
C LEU A 275 7.86 20.98 -24.73
N THR A 276 7.37 20.09 -23.85
CA THR A 276 7.29 18.66 -24.16
C THR A 276 6.22 18.42 -25.23
N ARG A 277 5.09 19.12 -25.13
CA ARG A 277 4.02 19.07 -26.12
C ARG A 277 4.46 19.61 -27.48
N GLN A 278 5.14 20.74 -27.48
CA GLN A 278 5.69 21.33 -28.69
C GLN A 278 6.69 20.36 -29.35
N ARG A 279 7.65 19.81 -28.62
CA ARG A 279 8.62 18.83 -29.13
C ARG A 279 7.95 17.59 -29.72
N LEU A 280 6.86 17.11 -29.13
CA LEU A 280 6.08 16.01 -29.71
C LEU A 280 5.49 16.42 -31.06
N ASN A 281 4.85 17.58 -31.14
CA ASN A 281 4.21 18.05 -32.35
C ASN A 281 5.19 18.39 -33.47
N ASP A 282 6.36 18.91 -33.12
CA ASP A 282 7.41 19.27 -34.07
C ASP A 282 8.14 18.04 -34.67
N ASN A 283 8.05 16.86 -34.01
CA ASN A 283 8.83 15.67 -34.37
C ASN A 283 8.00 14.46 -34.81
N ILE A 284 6.68 14.54 -34.85
CA ILE A 284 5.83 13.42 -35.29
C ILE A 284 4.83 13.88 -36.34
N ASN A 285 4.84 13.20 -37.49
CA ASN A 285 3.83 13.41 -38.55
C ASN A 285 2.47 12.80 -38.16
N SER A 286 1.40 13.27 -38.82
CA SER A 286 0.03 12.78 -38.59
C SER A 286 -0.13 11.29 -38.85
N ASP A 287 0.68 10.72 -39.71
CA ASP A 287 0.58 9.31 -40.18
C ASP A 287 1.26 8.31 -39.21
N GLU A 288 2.14 8.78 -38.31
CA GLU A 288 2.82 7.95 -37.30
C GLU A 288 1.94 7.71 -36.06
N THR A 289 0.71 7.23 -36.24
CA THR A 289 -0.33 7.19 -35.19
C THR A 289 0.08 6.35 -33.97
N ILE A 290 0.69 5.16 -34.19
CA ILE A 290 1.07 4.26 -33.08
C ILE A 290 2.26 4.81 -32.32
N VAL A 291 3.35 5.22 -33.02
CA VAL A 291 4.53 5.86 -32.42
C VAL A 291 4.11 7.07 -31.58
N ARG A 292 3.24 7.92 -32.14
CA ARG A 292 2.67 9.08 -31.46
C ARG A 292 1.92 8.68 -30.18
N THR A 293 1.08 7.66 -30.26
CA THR A 293 0.28 7.18 -29.13
C THR A 293 1.18 6.66 -28.01
N ILE A 294 2.16 5.81 -28.31
CA ILE A 294 3.11 5.30 -27.31
C ILE A 294 3.91 6.44 -26.69
N ALA A 295 4.39 7.40 -27.48
CA ALA A 295 5.11 8.57 -26.97
C ALA A 295 4.25 9.43 -26.02
N ILE A 296 2.97 9.62 -26.33
CA ILE A 296 1.99 10.32 -25.45
C ILE A 296 1.78 9.52 -24.15
N MET A 297 1.58 8.21 -24.25
CA MET A 297 1.39 7.35 -23.07
C MET A 297 2.61 7.40 -22.14
N LEU A 298 3.84 7.33 -22.67
CA LEU A 298 5.06 7.44 -21.90
C LEU A 298 5.26 8.84 -21.29
N ALA A 299 4.87 9.90 -22.00
CA ALA A 299 4.90 11.26 -21.46
C ALA A 299 3.89 11.44 -20.31
N ASN A 300 2.69 10.88 -20.46
CA ASN A 300 1.69 10.88 -19.40
C ASN A 300 2.14 10.04 -18.20
N ALA A 301 2.70 8.85 -18.43
CA ALA A 301 3.27 8.03 -17.36
C ALA A 301 4.39 8.77 -16.60
N HIS A 302 5.25 9.52 -17.29
CA HIS A 302 6.28 10.35 -16.65
C HIS A 302 5.67 11.44 -15.76
N GLN A 303 4.57 12.05 -16.19
CA GLN A 303 3.88 13.06 -15.40
C GLN A 303 3.18 12.46 -14.18
N LEU A 304 2.54 11.29 -14.34
CA LEU A 304 1.89 10.57 -13.24
C LEU A 304 2.92 10.06 -12.21
N ASP A 305 4.08 9.57 -12.65
CA ASP A 305 5.19 9.22 -11.75
C ASP A 305 5.61 10.41 -10.87
N ARG A 306 5.74 11.60 -11.47
CA ARG A 306 6.08 12.82 -10.71
C ARG A 306 5.01 13.21 -9.69
N LYS A 307 3.74 12.93 -9.97
CA LYS A 307 2.61 13.12 -9.06
C LYS A 307 2.44 11.96 -8.07
N GLN A 308 3.21 10.88 -8.19
CA GLN A 308 3.07 9.64 -7.40
C GLN A 308 1.69 8.98 -7.57
N THR A 309 1.11 9.08 -8.76
CA THR A 309 -0.22 8.55 -9.11
C THR A 309 -0.19 7.53 -10.25
N LEU A 310 1.00 7.11 -10.69
CA LEU A 310 1.14 6.05 -11.68
C LEU A 310 0.60 4.73 -11.12
N SER A 311 -0.31 4.07 -11.84
CA SER A 311 -0.98 2.83 -11.43
C SER A 311 -0.55 1.62 -12.24
N MET A 312 -0.89 0.41 -11.76
CA MET A 312 -0.70 -0.83 -12.52
C MET A 312 -1.51 -0.85 -13.81
N ARG A 313 -2.70 -0.21 -13.85
CA ARG A 313 -3.48 -0.05 -15.08
C ARG A 313 -2.68 0.64 -16.17
N HIS A 314 -1.95 1.68 -15.84
CA HIS A 314 -1.13 2.39 -16.82
C HIS A 314 0.01 1.54 -17.38
N LEU A 315 0.59 0.66 -16.55
CA LEU A 315 1.58 -0.31 -17.03
C LEU A 315 0.94 -1.37 -17.93
N ALA A 316 -0.25 -1.85 -17.58
CA ALA A 316 -1.02 -2.79 -18.39
C ALA A 316 -1.38 -2.20 -19.76
N ASP A 317 -1.85 -0.94 -19.81
CA ASP A 317 -2.16 -0.22 -21.05
C ASP A 317 -0.91 -0.07 -21.93
N LEU A 318 0.24 0.30 -21.34
CA LEU A 318 1.51 0.40 -22.07
C LEU A 318 1.99 -0.96 -22.59
N TYR A 319 1.91 -2.01 -21.76
CA TYR A 319 2.24 -3.37 -22.17
C TYR A 319 1.44 -3.79 -23.40
N THR A 320 0.12 -3.62 -23.36
CA THR A 320 -0.79 -3.98 -24.45
C THR A 320 -0.47 -3.17 -25.73
N MET A 321 -0.21 -1.87 -25.59
CA MET A 321 0.11 -1.02 -26.73
C MET A 321 1.44 -1.41 -27.39
N ILE A 322 2.45 -1.71 -26.58
CA ILE A 322 3.80 -2.06 -27.06
C ILE A 322 3.82 -3.47 -27.66
N LYS A 323 3.19 -4.47 -27.00
CA LYS A 323 3.26 -5.86 -27.42
C LYS A 323 2.40 -6.19 -28.66
N TYR A 324 1.24 -5.56 -28.80
CA TYR A 324 0.24 -5.98 -29.78
C TYR A 324 0.03 -5.01 -30.95
N ASN A 325 0.92 -4.05 -31.14
CA ASN A 325 0.90 -3.18 -32.30
C ASN A 325 2.25 -3.21 -33.02
N ASP A 326 2.21 -3.02 -34.31
CA ASP A 326 3.39 -2.87 -35.16
C ASP A 326 3.74 -1.37 -35.31
N TYR A 327 5.01 -1.02 -35.09
CA TYR A 327 5.50 0.36 -35.18
C TYR A 327 7.01 0.41 -35.33
N ASP A 328 7.54 1.52 -35.84
CA ASP A 328 8.96 1.77 -35.96
C ASP A 328 9.59 2.09 -34.59
N GLU A 329 10.37 1.14 -34.05
CA GLU A 329 11.01 1.25 -32.72
C GLU A 329 12.12 2.28 -32.69
N ASP A 330 12.92 2.38 -33.77
CA ASP A 330 13.98 3.38 -33.89
C ASP A 330 13.40 4.78 -33.92
N ARG A 331 12.30 4.96 -34.65
CA ARG A 331 11.57 6.21 -34.71
C ARG A 331 10.97 6.58 -33.34
N LEU A 332 10.41 5.62 -32.61
CA LEU A 332 9.95 5.84 -31.26
C LEU A 332 11.09 6.30 -30.35
N ALA A 333 12.23 5.64 -30.41
CA ALA A 333 13.40 5.99 -29.59
C ALA A 333 13.91 7.42 -29.91
N GLU A 334 13.92 7.82 -31.18
CA GLU A 334 14.30 9.16 -31.62
C GLU A 334 13.36 10.23 -31.04
N VAL A 335 12.04 10.04 -31.18
CA VAL A 335 11.00 10.93 -30.64
C VAL A 335 11.16 11.10 -29.13
N LEU A 336 11.34 10.02 -28.40
CA LEU A 336 11.52 10.06 -26.93
C LEU A 336 12.80 10.79 -26.50
N ARG A 337 13.88 10.72 -27.31
CA ARG A 337 15.09 11.51 -27.09
C ARG A 337 14.82 13.01 -27.28
N HIS A 338 14.13 13.39 -28.36
CA HIS A 338 13.73 14.78 -28.59
C HIS A 338 12.79 15.32 -27.50
N MET A 339 11.89 14.48 -26.98
CA MET A 339 11.02 14.81 -25.85
C MET A 339 11.78 14.86 -24.50
N ARG A 340 13.03 14.40 -24.42
CA ARG A 340 13.86 14.29 -23.21
C ARG A 340 13.28 13.37 -22.13
N ILE A 341 12.54 12.33 -22.53
CA ILE A 341 12.00 11.31 -21.65
C ILE A 341 12.51 9.90 -21.94
N TYR A 342 13.43 9.72 -22.88
CA TYR A 342 13.97 8.43 -23.29
C TYR A 342 14.51 7.60 -22.12
N ARG A 343 15.28 8.20 -21.21
CA ARG A 343 15.81 7.51 -20.03
C ARG A 343 14.70 7.03 -19.08
N PHE A 344 13.65 7.84 -18.88
CA PHE A 344 12.47 7.43 -18.12
C PHE A 344 11.76 6.27 -18.82
N SER A 345 11.55 6.36 -20.13
CA SER A 345 10.90 5.32 -20.92
C SER A 345 11.61 3.96 -20.82
N ARG A 346 12.95 3.94 -20.87
CA ARG A 346 13.74 2.72 -20.65
C ARG A 346 13.50 2.09 -19.28
N ARG A 347 13.26 2.89 -18.23
CA ARG A 347 12.89 2.38 -16.89
C ARG A 347 11.49 1.80 -16.88
N ILE A 348 10.55 2.42 -17.60
CA ILE A 348 9.20 1.86 -17.75
C ILE A 348 9.25 0.52 -18.49
N ILE A 349 10.01 0.40 -19.58
CA ILE A 349 10.21 -0.91 -20.25
C ILE A 349 10.79 -1.94 -19.27
N GLN A 350 11.75 -1.56 -18.41
CA GLN A 350 12.25 -2.46 -17.37
C GLN A 350 11.15 -2.89 -16.39
N LEU A 351 10.22 -2.00 -16.02
CA LEU A 351 9.06 -2.38 -15.19
C LEU A 351 8.14 -3.37 -15.90
N LEU A 352 7.91 -3.19 -17.21
CA LEU A 352 7.11 -4.13 -17.98
C LEU A 352 7.78 -5.50 -18.08
N VAL A 353 9.11 -5.54 -18.19
CA VAL A 353 9.90 -6.80 -18.15
C VAL A 353 9.79 -7.47 -16.79
N ASP A 354 10.05 -6.72 -15.71
CA ASP A 354 10.12 -7.28 -14.36
C ASP A 354 8.75 -7.70 -13.79
N LYS A 355 7.67 -7.04 -14.22
CA LYS A 355 6.35 -7.18 -13.60
C LYS A 355 5.29 -7.82 -14.49
N LEU A 356 5.39 -7.62 -15.80
CA LEU A 356 4.44 -8.13 -16.77
C LEU A 356 5.08 -9.11 -17.76
N HIS A 357 6.34 -9.47 -17.54
CA HIS A 357 7.10 -10.45 -18.35
C HIS A 357 7.14 -10.10 -19.84
N LEU A 358 7.36 -8.79 -20.18
CA LEU A 358 7.52 -8.36 -21.56
C LEU A 358 8.74 -9.07 -22.19
N GLU A 359 8.49 -9.91 -23.16
CA GLU A 359 9.49 -10.73 -23.84
C GLU A 359 10.46 -9.85 -24.66
N GLU A 360 11.66 -10.38 -24.93
CA GLU A 360 12.75 -9.64 -25.56
C GLU A 360 12.36 -9.08 -26.94
N GLY A 361 11.67 -9.87 -27.75
CA GLY A 361 11.24 -9.49 -29.10
C GLY A 361 10.22 -8.36 -29.20
N PHE A 362 9.63 -7.93 -28.05
CA PHE A 362 8.67 -6.82 -28.01
C PHE A 362 9.23 -5.57 -27.31
N ARG A 363 10.53 -5.54 -26.98
CA ARG A 363 11.17 -4.41 -26.28
C ARG A 363 11.65 -3.37 -27.30
N PRO A 364 11.02 -2.21 -27.40
CA PRO A 364 11.38 -1.20 -28.44
C PRO A 364 12.79 -0.64 -28.28
N PHE A 365 13.41 -0.82 -27.13
CA PHE A 365 14.79 -0.42 -26.84
C PHE A 365 15.27 -1.10 -25.55
N SER A 366 16.60 -1.09 -25.34
CA SER A 366 17.23 -1.71 -24.17
C SER A 366 16.65 -1.16 -22.86
N PRO A 367 16.12 -2.02 -21.97
CA PRO A 367 15.63 -1.63 -20.65
C PRO A 367 16.72 -0.99 -19.78
N LEU A 368 16.34 -0.31 -18.69
CA LEU A 368 17.29 0.35 -17.79
C LEU A 368 16.92 0.09 -16.31
N ALA A 369 17.76 -0.73 -15.66
CA ALA A 369 17.69 -0.98 -14.22
C ALA A 369 18.70 -0.12 -13.46
N ASP A 370 18.25 1.02 -12.94
CA ASP A 370 19.10 1.95 -12.17
C ASP A 370 18.38 2.42 -10.89
N ASN A 371 19.05 3.31 -10.12
CA ASN A 371 18.44 3.89 -8.93
C ASN A 371 17.15 4.69 -9.22
N GLY A 372 16.99 5.20 -10.43
CA GLY A 372 15.75 5.88 -10.85
C GLY A 372 14.58 4.92 -11.00
N LEU A 373 14.81 3.69 -11.46
CA LEU A 373 13.80 2.63 -11.47
C LEU A 373 13.33 2.30 -10.03
N LYS A 374 14.29 2.12 -9.10
CA LYS A 374 13.97 1.89 -7.68
C LYS A 374 13.14 3.03 -7.09
N ALA A 375 13.44 4.28 -7.49
CA ALA A 375 12.69 5.44 -7.05
C ALA A 375 11.25 5.47 -7.60
N ILE A 376 11.04 5.10 -8.88
CA ILE A 376 9.70 4.96 -9.48
C ILE A 376 8.90 3.90 -8.72
N MET A 377 9.48 2.73 -8.50
CA MET A 377 8.86 1.65 -7.73
C MET A 377 8.46 2.10 -6.33
N LYS A 378 9.37 2.76 -5.63
CA LYS A 378 9.12 3.24 -4.27
C LYS A 378 7.99 4.27 -4.22
N ARG A 379 7.93 5.19 -5.17
CA ARG A 379 6.92 6.26 -5.18
C ARG A 379 5.52 5.75 -5.51
N ASN A 380 5.41 4.79 -6.45
CA ASN A 380 4.13 4.44 -7.03
C ASN A 380 3.59 3.07 -6.62
N PHE A 381 4.45 2.06 -6.41
CA PHE A 381 4.03 0.66 -6.29
C PHE A 381 4.42 -0.01 -4.98
N LYS A 382 5.22 0.64 -4.18
CA LYS A 382 5.58 0.14 -2.85
C LYS A 382 5.07 1.08 -1.79
N HIS A 383 4.37 0.53 -0.82
CA HIS A 383 3.72 1.28 0.24
C HIS A 383 4.49 1.25 1.56
N ARG A 384 5.36 0.25 1.78
CA ARG A 384 6.20 0.12 2.98
C ARG A 384 7.59 -0.46 2.65
N TYR A 385 8.57 -0.03 3.38
CA TYR A 385 9.96 -0.47 3.32
C TYR A 385 10.48 -0.75 4.67
#